data_323022516d7fdcc885a4100742cbf12c
#
_entry.id   323022516d7fdcc885a4100742cbf12c
#
_cell.length_a   1.000
_cell.length_b   1.000
_cell.length_c   1.000
_cell.angle_alpha   90.00
_cell.angle_beta   90.00
_cell.angle_gamma   90.00
#
_symmetry.space_group_name_H-M   'P 1'
#
loop_
_entity.id
_entity.type
_entity.pdbx_description
1 polymer ?
#
loop_
_entity_poly.entity_id
_entity_poly.type
_entity_poly.pdbx_seq_one_letter_code
_entity_poly.pdbx_strand_id
1 'polypeptide(L)'
;PNVYGTVVVSLGCENCQMDLVVKAIEERTNKPLKQVIIQEAGGTLKAVDMAVRYAKEMVAEASMLQKEEFPISELIVDTECGGSDPTSGLAANPVIGEMSDRIVAAGGTSILSETTEFIGAEHILARRAATPEVHDRIFEIVHRYEAALRLVGEEVREGNPSPGNKAGGITTLEEKSLGCIHKGGHSPVNAVYDYGKQVEAKQGLVIMDTPGNDPSSV
;
A
#
# COMPACT_ATOMS: atom_id res chain seq x y z
N PRO A 1 -1.17 -13.48 2.93
CA PRO A 1 -2.08 -14.64 2.93
C PRO A 1 -2.74 -14.89 1.56
N ASN A 2 -3.07 -13.86 0.80
CA ASN A 2 -3.77 -13.93 -0.50
C ASN A 2 -2.85 -14.17 -1.71
N VAL A 3 -1.55 -14.35 -1.52
CA VAL A 3 -0.60 -14.75 -2.56
C VAL A 3 -0.34 -16.26 -2.43
N TYR A 4 -0.58 -17.03 -3.48
CA TYR A 4 -0.32 -18.47 -3.52
C TYR A 4 1.16 -18.78 -3.68
N GLY A 5 1.80 -18.15 -4.65
CA GLY A 5 3.22 -18.32 -4.97
C GLY A 5 3.79 -17.11 -5.69
N THR A 6 5.08 -17.09 -5.87
CA THR A 6 5.81 -15.96 -6.46
C THR A 6 6.77 -16.41 -7.55
N VAL A 7 6.83 -15.68 -8.65
CA VAL A 7 7.88 -15.80 -9.67
C VAL A 7 8.74 -14.55 -9.58
N VAL A 8 9.97 -14.68 -9.13
CA VAL A 8 10.95 -13.58 -9.07
C VAL A 8 11.69 -13.54 -10.40
N VAL A 9 11.70 -12.37 -11.04
CA VAL A 9 12.41 -12.16 -12.31
C VAL A 9 13.51 -11.13 -12.08
N SER A 10 14.73 -11.45 -12.48
CA SER A 10 15.88 -10.56 -12.41
C SER A 10 16.55 -10.41 -13.75
N LEU A 11 17.33 -9.36 -13.92
CA LEU A 11 18.16 -9.15 -15.12
C LEU A 11 19.37 -10.09 -15.14
N GLY A 12 20.06 -10.24 -14.01
CA GLY A 12 21.27 -11.04 -13.82
C GLY A 12 22.54 -10.24 -13.51
N CYS A 13 22.45 -8.90 -13.52
CA CYS A 13 23.58 -8.01 -13.20
C CYS A 13 23.20 -6.82 -12.30
N GLU A 14 22.05 -6.88 -11.67
CA GLU A 14 21.59 -5.89 -10.70
C GLU A 14 22.34 -5.97 -9.37
N ASN A 15 22.40 -4.86 -8.63
CA ASN A 15 23.03 -4.80 -7.32
C ASN A 15 22.26 -5.62 -6.25
N CYS A 16 20.93 -5.66 -6.35
CA CYS A 16 20.09 -6.51 -5.51
C CYS A 16 20.06 -7.92 -6.10
N GLN A 17 21.00 -8.77 -5.66
CA GLN A 17 21.15 -10.11 -6.19
C GLN A 17 19.92 -10.98 -5.95
N MET A 18 19.52 -11.74 -6.96
CA MET A 18 18.37 -12.66 -6.94
C MET A 18 18.41 -13.57 -5.71
N ASP A 19 19.56 -14.16 -5.41
CA ASP A 19 19.72 -15.11 -4.29
C ASP A 19 19.39 -14.49 -2.94
N LEU A 20 19.69 -13.21 -2.74
CA LEU A 20 19.37 -12.49 -1.50
C LEU A 20 17.85 -12.30 -1.36
N VAL A 21 17.18 -11.96 -2.44
CA VAL A 21 15.73 -11.79 -2.47
C VAL A 21 15.03 -13.12 -2.22
N VAL A 22 15.44 -14.16 -2.93
CA VAL A 22 14.90 -15.51 -2.80
C VAL A 22 15.07 -16.03 -1.38
N LYS A 23 16.26 -15.94 -0.82
CA LYS A 23 16.53 -16.34 0.56
C LYS A 23 15.66 -15.58 1.56
N ALA A 24 15.52 -14.27 1.40
CA ALA A 24 14.68 -13.46 2.27
C ALA A 24 13.19 -13.84 2.20
N ILE A 25 12.71 -14.30 1.04
CA ILE A 25 11.35 -14.84 0.88
C ILE A 25 11.23 -16.21 1.55
N GLU A 26 12.16 -17.13 1.28
CA GLU A 26 12.14 -18.49 1.83
C GLU A 26 12.24 -18.52 3.36
N GLU A 27 12.95 -17.57 3.97
CA GLU A 27 13.01 -17.41 5.44
C GLU A 27 11.65 -17.01 6.06
N ARG A 28 10.72 -16.46 5.26
CA ARG A 28 9.43 -15.93 5.73
C ARG A 28 8.23 -16.76 5.33
N THR A 29 8.36 -17.64 4.34
CA THR A 29 7.23 -18.40 3.83
C THR A 29 7.67 -19.70 3.17
N ASN A 30 6.81 -20.73 3.24
CA ASN A 30 6.97 -22.00 2.53
C ASN A 30 6.16 -22.04 1.22
N LYS A 31 5.65 -20.91 0.75
CA LYS A 31 4.85 -20.84 -0.48
C LYS A 31 5.71 -21.12 -1.72
N PRO A 32 5.10 -21.61 -2.81
CA PRO A 32 5.82 -21.86 -4.05
C PRO A 32 6.60 -20.64 -4.53
N LEU A 33 7.88 -20.83 -4.83
CA LEU A 33 8.79 -19.79 -5.31
C LEU A 33 9.55 -20.31 -6.53
N LYS A 34 9.56 -19.52 -7.60
CA LYS A 34 10.32 -19.79 -8.83
C LYS A 34 11.17 -18.58 -9.18
N GLN A 35 12.28 -18.85 -9.86
CA GLN A 35 13.26 -17.83 -10.26
C GLN A 35 13.44 -17.85 -11.77
N VAL A 36 13.59 -16.66 -12.36
CA VAL A 36 13.95 -16.51 -13.77
C VAL A 36 14.99 -15.39 -13.89
N ILE A 37 16.16 -15.73 -14.40
CA ILE A 37 17.23 -14.75 -14.68
C ILE A 37 17.25 -14.52 -16.19
N ILE A 38 16.96 -13.29 -16.64
CA ILE A 38 16.78 -12.94 -18.04
C ILE A 38 18.01 -13.28 -18.88
N GLN A 39 19.22 -12.95 -18.39
CA GLN A 39 20.47 -13.23 -19.10
C GLN A 39 20.71 -14.74 -19.23
N GLU A 40 20.48 -15.52 -18.18
CA GLU A 40 20.64 -16.98 -18.18
C GLU A 40 19.57 -17.68 -19.02
N ALA A 41 18.35 -17.17 -19.03
CA ALA A 41 17.26 -17.67 -19.89
C ALA A 41 17.56 -17.48 -21.38
N GLY A 42 18.52 -16.64 -21.71
CA GLY A 42 18.90 -16.33 -23.10
C GLY A 42 18.03 -15.23 -23.72
N GLY A 43 17.60 -14.26 -22.90
CA GLY A 43 16.93 -13.04 -23.29
C GLY A 43 15.46 -12.96 -22.84
N THR A 44 14.91 -11.76 -23.00
CA THR A 44 13.60 -11.37 -22.45
C THR A 44 12.46 -12.29 -22.89
N LEU A 45 12.37 -12.63 -24.17
CA LEU A 45 11.26 -13.46 -24.68
C LEU A 45 11.25 -14.87 -24.07
N LYS A 46 12.42 -15.45 -23.89
CA LYS A 46 12.55 -16.77 -23.24
C LYS A 46 12.24 -16.69 -21.74
N ALA A 47 12.69 -15.62 -21.09
CA ALA A 47 12.39 -15.38 -19.69
C ALA A 47 10.90 -15.20 -19.45
N VAL A 48 10.20 -14.46 -20.32
CA VAL A 48 8.72 -14.31 -20.26
C VAL A 48 8.04 -15.67 -20.44
N ASP A 49 8.44 -16.48 -21.43
CA ASP A 49 7.86 -17.82 -21.62
C ASP A 49 8.04 -18.70 -20.38
N MET A 50 9.23 -18.69 -19.77
CA MET A 50 9.50 -19.45 -18.53
C MET A 50 8.63 -18.95 -17.37
N ALA A 51 8.59 -17.63 -17.14
CA ALA A 51 7.81 -17.05 -16.06
C ALA A 51 6.30 -17.34 -16.21
N VAL A 52 5.78 -17.23 -17.42
CA VAL A 52 4.37 -17.55 -17.73
C VAL A 52 4.05 -19.02 -17.48
N ARG A 53 4.96 -19.95 -17.83
CA ARG A 53 4.77 -21.38 -17.53
C ARG A 53 4.71 -21.61 -16.03
N TYR A 54 5.66 -21.09 -15.25
CA TYR A 54 5.64 -21.20 -13.80
C TYR A 54 4.38 -20.60 -13.17
N ALA A 55 3.97 -19.43 -13.65
CA ALA A 55 2.75 -18.80 -13.16
C ALA A 55 1.49 -19.65 -13.46
N LYS A 56 1.40 -20.24 -14.68
CA LYS A 56 0.29 -21.14 -15.06
C LYS A 56 0.25 -22.40 -14.20
N GLU A 57 1.40 -23.00 -13.88
CA GLU A 57 1.49 -24.15 -12.97
C GLU A 57 0.93 -23.77 -11.60
N MET A 58 1.40 -22.66 -11.00
CA MET A 58 0.94 -22.16 -9.71
C MET A 58 -0.57 -21.83 -9.71
N VAL A 59 -1.08 -21.23 -10.78
CA VAL A 59 -2.52 -20.93 -10.92
C VAL A 59 -3.33 -22.22 -10.99
N ALA A 60 -2.86 -23.23 -11.71
CA ALA A 60 -3.53 -24.53 -11.76
C ALA A 60 -3.59 -25.19 -10.39
N GLU A 61 -2.49 -25.18 -9.61
CA GLU A 61 -2.45 -25.70 -8.25
C GLU A 61 -3.35 -24.87 -7.31
N ALA A 62 -3.29 -23.55 -7.38
CA ALA A 62 -4.13 -22.66 -6.58
C ALA A 62 -5.63 -22.87 -6.86
N SER A 63 -5.99 -23.19 -8.10
CA SER A 63 -7.38 -23.46 -8.48
C SER A 63 -7.97 -24.73 -7.85
N MET A 64 -7.12 -25.62 -7.34
CA MET A 64 -7.56 -26.85 -6.66
C MET A 64 -7.82 -26.63 -5.16
N LEU A 65 -7.43 -25.48 -4.62
CA LEU A 65 -7.66 -25.13 -3.23
C LEU A 65 -9.16 -24.98 -2.95
N GLN A 66 -9.60 -25.50 -1.83
CA GLN A 66 -10.97 -25.33 -1.37
C GLN A 66 -11.08 -24.02 -0.57
N LYS A 67 -12.21 -23.32 -0.75
CA LYS A 67 -12.53 -22.16 0.06
C LYS A 67 -12.95 -22.60 1.46
N GLU A 68 -12.47 -21.89 2.45
CA GLU A 68 -12.83 -22.08 3.85
C GLU A 68 -13.49 -20.81 4.38
N GLU A 69 -14.41 -20.97 5.33
CA GLU A 69 -15.03 -19.85 6.03
C GLU A 69 -14.03 -19.29 7.05
N PHE A 70 -13.93 -17.97 7.12
CA PHE A 70 -13.17 -17.29 8.16
C PHE A 70 -13.91 -16.02 8.63
N PRO A 71 -13.71 -15.58 9.88
CA PRO A 71 -14.39 -14.41 10.40
C PRO A 71 -13.86 -13.12 9.76
N ILE A 72 -14.71 -12.11 9.65
CA ILE A 72 -14.32 -10.77 9.14
C ILE A 72 -13.19 -10.15 9.97
N SER A 73 -13.07 -10.53 11.25
CA SER A 73 -11.96 -10.09 12.11
C SER A 73 -10.56 -10.48 11.62
N GLU A 74 -10.44 -11.45 10.72
CA GLU A 74 -9.17 -11.78 10.07
C GLU A 74 -8.92 -10.96 8.79
N LEU A 75 -9.89 -10.17 8.36
CA LEU A 75 -9.78 -9.38 7.14
C LEU A 75 -8.92 -8.13 7.38
N ILE A 76 -7.93 -7.95 6.54
CA ILE A 76 -7.14 -6.72 6.45
C ILE A 76 -7.41 -6.13 5.06
N VAL A 77 -7.87 -4.89 5.03
CA VAL A 77 -8.17 -4.16 3.78
C VAL A 77 -7.32 -2.90 3.74
N ASP A 78 -6.57 -2.74 2.67
CA ASP A 78 -5.85 -1.51 2.39
C ASP A 78 -6.65 -0.61 1.45
N THR A 79 -6.51 0.70 1.64
CA THR A 79 -7.21 1.72 0.87
C THR A 79 -6.21 2.65 0.20
N GLU A 80 -6.31 2.74 -1.12
CA GLU A 80 -5.37 3.47 -1.97
C GLU A 80 -6.10 4.40 -2.94
N CYS A 81 -5.36 5.37 -3.49
CA CYS A 81 -5.83 6.26 -4.54
C CYS A 81 -5.63 5.61 -5.91
N GLY A 82 -6.67 5.54 -6.73
CA GLY A 82 -6.54 5.11 -8.12
C GLY A 82 -6.42 6.28 -9.10
N GLY A 83 -6.91 7.45 -8.70
CA GLY A 83 -6.91 8.68 -9.45
C GLY A 83 -7.89 9.66 -8.80
N SER A 84 -7.47 10.90 -8.57
CA SER A 84 -8.25 11.86 -7.80
C SER A 84 -8.80 12.98 -8.69
N ASP A 85 -10.07 13.28 -8.48
CA ASP A 85 -10.74 14.50 -8.93
C ASP A 85 -11.61 15.05 -7.77
N PRO A 86 -12.28 16.21 -7.92
CA PRO A 86 -13.10 16.77 -6.85
C PRO A 86 -14.21 15.82 -6.36
N THR A 87 -14.72 14.93 -7.23
CA THR A 87 -15.79 13.99 -6.86
C THR A 87 -15.27 12.84 -6.01
N SER A 88 -13.97 12.55 -6.03
CA SER A 88 -13.33 11.53 -5.18
C SER A 88 -13.54 11.86 -3.70
N GLY A 89 -13.31 13.11 -3.30
CA GLY A 89 -13.52 13.56 -1.91
C GLY A 89 -14.97 13.63 -1.48
N LEU A 90 -15.90 13.83 -2.44
CA LEU A 90 -17.32 13.97 -2.17
C LEU A 90 -18.09 12.64 -2.17
N ALA A 91 -17.63 11.66 -2.93
CA ALA A 91 -18.36 10.40 -3.13
C ALA A 91 -17.49 9.16 -2.86
N ALA A 92 -16.43 8.93 -3.64
CA ALA A 92 -15.69 7.68 -3.58
C ALA A 92 -14.98 7.48 -2.22
N ASN A 93 -14.24 8.47 -1.75
CA ASN A 93 -13.51 8.38 -0.48
C ASN A 93 -14.43 8.23 0.75
N PRO A 94 -15.56 8.97 0.86
CA PRO A 94 -16.53 8.70 1.93
C PRO A 94 -17.14 7.30 1.90
N VAL A 95 -17.43 6.73 0.72
CA VAL A 95 -17.92 5.35 0.59
C VAL A 95 -16.87 4.35 1.07
N ILE A 96 -15.59 4.56 0.70
CA ILE A 96 -14.47 3.75 1.19
C ILE A 96 -14.36 3.88 2.72
N GLY A 97 -14.51 5.09 3.25
CA GLY A 97 -14.48 5.33 4.69
C GLY A 97 -15.59 4.61 5.46
N GLU A 98 -16.80 4.58 4.92
CA GLU A 98 -17.90 3.81 5.49
C GLU A 98 -17.60 2.30 5.47
N MET A 99 -17.00 1.80 4.38
CA MET A 99 -16.51 0.41 4.32
C MET A 99 -15.42 0.16 5.38
N SER A 100 -14.46 1.07 5.52
CA SER A 100 -13.41 1.00 6.53
C SER A 100 -14.00 0.89 7.94
N ASP A 101 -14.92 1.78 8.30
CA ASP A 101 -15.59 1.76 9.60
C ASP A 101 -16.37 0.46 9.87
N ARG A 102 -17.02 -0.11 8.84
CA ARG A 102 -17.73 -1.41 8.96
C ARG A 102 -16.79 -2.57 9.20
N ILE A 103 -15.64 -2.58 8.52
CA ILE A 103 -14.59 -3.62 8.72
C ILE A 103 -14.06 -3.52 10.15
N VAL A 104 -13.72 -2.31 10.60
CA VAL A 104 -13.24 -2.09 11.97
C VAL A 104 -14.30 -2.49 13.00
N ALA A 105 -15.56 -2.13 12.79
CA ALA A 105 -16.66 -2.52 13.67
C ALA A 105 -16.88 -4.04 13.73
N ALA A 106 -16.59 -4.75 12.64
CA ALA A 106 -16.65 -6.21 12.58
C ALA A 106 -15.39 -6.90 13.15
N GLY A 107 -14.44 -6.15 13.70
CA GLY A 107 -13.22 -6.67 14.31
C GLY A 107 -12.04 -6.80 13.35
N GLY A 108 -12.19 -6.42 12.09
CA GLY A 108 -11.11 -6.43 11.10
C GLY A 108 -10.20 -5.21 11.15
N THR A 109 -9.24 -5.16 10.26
CA THR A 109 -8.25 -4.07 10.15
C THR A 109 -8.41 -3.35 8.82
N SER A 110 -8.48 -2.01 8.88
CA SER A 110 -8.40 -1.15 7.71
C SER A 110 -7.08 -0.40 7.72
N ILE A 111 -6.41 -0.35 6.57
CA ILE A 111 -5.17 0.40 6.39
C ILE A 111 -5.48 1.65 5.56
N LEU A 112 -5.06 2.81 6.05
CA LEU A 112 -4.94 4.03 5.28
C LEU A 112 -3.49 4.15 4.86
N SER A 113 -3.21 3.96 3.59
CA SER A 113 -1.87 4.10 3.03
C SER A 113 -1.64 5.50 2.43
N GLU A 114 -0.46 5.72 1.82
CA GLU A 114 -0.14 6.91 1.06
C GLU A 114 0.04 8.17 1.92
N THR A 115 1.17 8.26 2.63
CA THR A 115 1.53 9.46 3.42
C THR A 115 1.40 10.76 2.62
N THR A 116 1.73 10.72 1.33
CA THR A 116 1.63 11.87 0.41
C THR A 116 0.22 12.41 0.22
N GLU A 117 -0.79 11.57 0.45
CA GLU A 117 -2.20 11.89 0.20
C GLU A 117 -2.90 12.54 1.39
N PHE A 118 -2.24 12.66 2.55
CA PHE A 118 -2.83 13.34 3.71
C PHE A 118 -1.96 14.47 4.28
N ILE A 119 -0.88 14.86 3.61
CA ILE A 119 -0.07 16.03 3.97
C ILE A 119 -0.92 17.30 3.92
N GLY A 120 -0.92 18.05 5.02
CA GLY A 120 -1.79 19.23 5.21
C GLY A 120 -3.12 18.91 5.91
N ALA A 121 -3.52 17.62 5.99
CA ALA A 121 -4.68 17.15 6.72
C ALA A 121 -4.32 16.18 7.87
N GLU A 122 -3.03 15.91 8.10
CA GLU A 122 -2.51 15.00 9.13
C GLU A 122 -3.02 15.32 10.54
N HIS A 123 -3.26 16.58 10.83
CA HIS A 123 -3.79 17.02 12.12
C HIS A 123 -5.21 16.50 12.41
N ILE A 124 -5.98 16.18 11.39
CA ILE A 124 -7.32 15.59 11.53
C ILE A 124 -7.20 14.11 11.91
N LEU A 125 -6.26 13.39 11.27
CA LEU A 125 -5.96 12.00 11.61
C LEU A 125 -5.37 11.91 13.03
N ALA A 126 -4.43 12.80 13.36
CA ALA A 126 -3.77 12.84 14.66
C ALA A 126 -4.76 13.07 15.83
N ARG A 127 -5.81 13.87 15.64
CA ARG A 127 -6.89 14.03 16.66
C ARG A 127 -7.63 12.73 16.96
N ARG A 128 -7.57 11.77 16.06
CA ARG A 128 -8.21 10.44 16.18
C ARG A 128 -7.23 9.37 16.65
N ALA A 129 -5.99 9.74 16.96
CA ALA A 129 -4.99 8.79 17.45
C ALA A 129 -5.43 8.16 18.76
N ALA A 130 -5.29 6.84 18.87
CA ALA A 130 -5.66 6.08 20.07
C ALA A 130 -4.71 6.36 21.24
N THR A 131 -3.46 6.75 20.96
CA THR A 131 -2.45 7.10 21.96
C THR A 131 -1.64 8.33 21.54
N PRO A 132 -0.96 9.01 22.50
CA PRO A 132 -0.05 10.11 22.19
C PRO A 132 1.08 9.71 21.21
N GLU A 133 1.60 8.50 21.33
CA GLU A 133 2.67 7.98 20.48
C GLU A 133 2.20 7.86 19.00
N VAL A 134 0.98 7.39 18.80
CA VAL A 134 0.36 7.32 17.46
C VAL A 134 0.14 8.73 16.91
N HIS A 135 -0.33 9.66 17.74
CA HIS A 135 -0.46 11.07 17.36
C HIS A 135 0.86 11.65 16.83
N ASP A 136 1.92 11.51 17.62
CA ASP A 136 3.23 12.07 17.26
C ASP A 136 3.81 11.38 16.03
N ARG A 137 3.59 10.08 15.89
CA ARG A 137 4.05 9.29 14.74
C ARG A 137 3.40 9.73 13.43
N ILE A 138 2.13 10.14 13.44
CA ILE A 138 1.46 10.67 12.23
C ILE A 138 2.17 11.93 11.72
N PHE A 139 2.54 12.86 12.60
CA PHE A 139 3.30 14.03 12.20
C PHE A 139 4.72 13.69 11.77
N GLU A 140 5.36 12.74 12.45
CA GLU A 140 6.73 12.33 12.12
C GLU A 140 6.84 11.80 10.68
N ILE A 141 5.95 10.92 10.23
CA ILE A 141 6.00 10.37 8.87
C ILE A 141 5.80 11.47 7.82
N VAL A 142 4.89 12.42 8.05
CA VAL A 142 4.68 13.58 7.17
C VAL A 142 5.94 14.45 7.10
N HIS A 143 6.48 14.86 8.24
CA HIS A 143 7.68 15.70 8.28
C HIS A 143 8.90 15.01 7.68
N ARG A 144 9.04 13.68 7.88
CA ARG A 144 10.11 12.88 7.29
C ARG A 144 10.01 12.87 5.76
N TYR A 145 8.81 12.70 5.22
CA TYR A 145 8.57 12.73 3.78
C TYR A 145 8.91 14.10 3.18
N GLU A 146 8.38 15.19 3.75
CA GLU A 146 8.69 16.54 3.31
C GLU A 146 10.20 16.86 3.39
N ALA A 147 10.86 16.44 4.48
CA ALA A 147 12.29 16.64 4.64
C ALA A 147 13.11 15.89 3.57
N ALA A 148 12.69 14.66 3.23
CA ALA A 148 13.35 13.89 2.17
C ALA A 148 13.27 14.57 0.80
N LEU A 149 12.14 15.15 0.44
CA LEU A 149 11.99 15.92 -0.81
C LEU A 149 12.85 17.19 -0.82
N ARG A 150 12.88 17.93 0.29
CA ARG A 150 13.72 19.13 0.39
C ARG A 150 15.21 18.84 0.23
N LEU A 151 15.69 17.63 0.60
CA LEU A 151 17.09 17.22 0.37
C LEU A 151 17.47 17.18 -1.12
N VAL A 152 16.50 16.94 -2.00
CA VAL A 152 16.71 16.91 -3.46
C VAL A 152 16.22 18.21 -4.14
N GLY A 153 15.86 19.22 -3.34
CA GLY A 153 15.43 20.52 -3.85
C GLY A 153 13.98 20.59 -4.31
N GLU A 154 13.15 19.62 -3.92
CA GLU A 154 11.75 19.52 -4.30
C GLU A 154 10.80 19.84 -3.13
N GLU A 155 9.61 20.30 -3.47
CA GLU A 155 8.52 20.55 -2.51
C GLU A 155 7.29 19.72 -2.88
N VAL A 156 6.64 19.11 -1.88
CA VAL A 156 5.46 18.27 -2.10
C VAL A 156 4.37 18.97 -2.91
N ARG A 157 4.12 20.24 -2.60
CA ARG A 157 3.06 21.06 -3.22
C ARG A 157 3.27 21.37 -4.70
N GLU A 158 4.49 21.24 -5.19
CA GLU A 158 4.80 21.42 -6.61
C GLU A 158 4.34 20.22 -7.44
N GLY A 159 4.49 19.00 -6.89
CA GLY A 159 4.16 17.74 -7.58
C GLY A 159 2.79 17.15 -7.25
N ASN A 160 2.22 17.49 -6.09
CA ASN A 160 0.93 16.97 -5.64
C ASN A 160 -0.03 18.13 -5.29
N PRO A 161 -1.20 18.28 -5.93
CA PRO A 161 -1.84 17.42 -6.94
C PRO A 161 -1.10 17.37 -8.27
N SER A 162 -1.16 16.21 -8.94
CA SER A 162 -0.58 16.05 -10.28
C SER A 162 -1.28 16.93 -11.33
N PRO A 163 -0.65 17.17 -12.51
CA PRO A 163 -1.31 17.91 -13.57
C PRO A 163 -2.68 17.35 -13.96
N GLY A 164 -2.85 16.02 -13.94
CA GLY A 164 -4.13 15.37 -14.22
C GLY A 164 -5.19 15.64 -13.14
N ASN A 165 -4.79 15.65 -11.86
CA ASN A 165 -5.70 16.03 -10.77
C ASN A 165 -6.15 17.49 -10.87
N LYS A 166 -5.22 18.39 -11.22
CA LYS A 166 -5.51 19.84 -11.45
C LYS A 166 -6.44 20.01 -12.65
N ALA A 167 -6.20 19.32 -13.75
CA ALA A 167 -7.09 19.33 -14.91
C ALA A 167 -8.50 18.80 -14.59
N GLY A 168 -8.61 17.85 -13.66
CA GLY A 168 -9.88 17.36 -13.12
C GLY A 168 -10.58 18.33 -12.19
N GLY A 169 -9.91 19.41 -11.71
CA GLY A 169 -10.49 20.47 -10.90
C GLY A 169 -9.99 20.56 -9.45
N ILE A 170 -9.07 19.69 -9.00
CA ILE A 170 -8.42 19.83 -7.68
C ILE A 170 -7.45 21.01 -7.72
N THR A 171 -7.47 21.88 -6.71
CA THR A 171 -6.71 23.13 -6.69
C THR A 171 -5.42 23.05 -5.89
N THR A 172 -5.49 22.51 -4.67
CA THR A 172 -4.36 22.46 -3.74
C THR A 172 -4.11 21.08 -3.18
N LEU A 173 -2.94 20.87 -2.58
CA LEU A 173 -2.61 19.66 -1.84
C LEU A 173 -3.57 19.46 -0.66
N GLU A 174 -3.85 20.52 0.08
CA GLU A 174 -4.74 20.46 1.24
C GLU A 174 -6.16 20.06 0.85
N GLU A 175 -6.69 20.56 -0.27
CA GLU A 175 -7.98 20.14 -0.81
C GLU A 175 -7.98 18.63 -1.12
N LYS A 176 -6.95 18.15 -1.84
CA LYS A 176 -6.79 16.73 -2.14
C LYS A 176 -6.71 15.90 -0.87
N SER A 177 -5.89 16.31 0.08
CA SER A 177 -5.67 15.58 1.34
C SER A 177 -6.91 15.54 2.22
N LEU A 178 -7.66 16.64 2.32
CA LEU A 178 -8.95 16.66 3.03
C LEU A 178 -9.94 15.66 2.42
N GLY A 179 -9.98 15.52 1.10
CA GLY A 179 -10.78 14.49 0.44
C GLY A 179 -10.26 13.09 0.74
N CYS A 180 -8.94 12.91 0.71
CA CYS A 180 -8.30 11.60 0.80
C CYS A 180 -8.44 10.93 2.18
N ILE A 181 -8.32 11.69 3.27
CA ILE A 181 -8.44 11.15 4.63
C ILE A 181 -9.80 10.52 4.93
N HIS A 182 -10.84 10.85 4.14
CA HIS A 182 -12.15 10.21 4.28
C HIS A 182 -12.11 8.70 4.03
N LYS A 183 -11.12 8.18 3.28
CA LYS A 183 -10.93 6.73 3.10
C LYS A 183 -10.72 5.99 4.43
N GLY A 184 -10.15 6.65 5.43
CA GLY A 184 -9.96 6.11 6.77
C GLY A 184 -11.21 6.17 7.69
N GLY A 185 -12.39 6.54 7.16
CA GLY A 185 -13.62 6.63 7.95
C GLY A 185 -13.50 7.52 9.17
N HIS A 186 -14.12 7.11 10.28
CA HIS A 186 -14.17 7.83 11.55
C HIS A 186 -13.51 7.10 12.72
N SER A 187 -13.10 5.86 12.51
CA SER A 187 -12.49 5.01 13.53
C SER A 187 -11.20 5.63 14.10
N PRO A 188 -10.86 5.40 15.38
CA PRO A 188 -9.59 5.80 15.94
C PRO A 188 -8.41 5.18 15.18
N VAL A 189 -7.33 5.95 15.02
CA VAL A 189 -6.07 5.44 14.44
C VAL A 189 -5.29 4.70 15.53
N ASN A 190 -5.18 3.39 15.40
CA ASN A 190 -4.59 2.52 16.44
C ASN A 190 -3.08 2.37 16.33
N ALA A 191 -2.51 2.49 15.12
CA ALA A 191 -1.07 2.35 14.89
C ALA A 191 -0.64 3.07 13.62
N VAL A 192 0.67 3.33 13.51
CA VAL A 192 1.34 3.78 12.28
C VAL A 192 2.51 2.83 12.03
N TYR A 193 2.54 2.24 10.84
CA TYR A 193 3.59 1.31 10.41
C TYR A 193 4.51 1.96 9.38
N ASP A 194 5.79 1.63 9.44
CA ASP A 194 6.72 1.94 8.35
C ASP A 194 6.41 1.08 7.12
N TYR A 195 6.75 1.60 5.96
CA TYR A 195 6.56 0.91 4.68
C TYR A 195 7.16 -0.49 4.67
N GLY A 196 6.39 -1.44 4.20
CA GLY A 196 6.79 -2.85 4.11
C GLY A 196 6.86 -3.60 5.43
N LYS A 197 6.43 -2.99 6.54
CA LYS A 197 6.30 -3.70 7.82
C LYS A 197 5.01 -4.50 7.86
N GLN A 198 5.10 -5.68 8.44
CA GLN A 198 3.90 -6.48 8.69
C GLN A 198 2.97 -5.76 9.66
N VAL A 199 1.69 -5.66 9.29
CA VAL A 199 0.66 -5.13 10.18
C VAL A 199 0.34 -6.18 11.23
N GLU A 200 0.67 -5.89 12.47
CA GLU A 200 0.46 -6.78 13.63
C GLU A 200 -0.87 -6.50 14.34
N ALA A 201 -1.45 -5.32 14.10
CA ALA A 201 -2.75 -4.96 14.64
C ALA A 201 -3.82 -5.91 14.11
N LYS A 202 -4.57 -6.52 15.02
CA LYS A 202 -5.64 -7.48 14.67
C LYS A 202 -6.99 -6.80 14.51
N GLN A 203 -7.08 -5.50 14.78
CA GLN A 203 -8.33 -4.74 14.71
C GLN A 203 -8.04 -3.24 14.66
N GLY A 204 -8.82 -2.52 13.89
CA GLY A 204 -8.87 -1.07 13.90
C GLY A 204 -8.37 -0.42 12.62
N LEU A 205 -8.39 0.90 12.61
CA LEU A 205 -7.75 1.69 11.56
C LEU A 205 -6.26 1.83 11.88
N VAL A 206 -5.41 1.57 10.90
CA VAL A 206 -3.97 1.81 10.98
C VAL A 206 -3.50 2.63 9.79
N ILE A 207 -2.37 3.30 9.91
CA ILE A 207 -1.72 4.02 8.82
C ILE A 207 -0.47 3.23 8.41
N MET A 208 -0.25 3.08 7.10
CA MET A 208 1.01 2.60 6.52
C MET A 208 1.73 3.76 5.85
N ASP A 209 2.97 4.03 6.26
CA ASP A 209 3.81 5.07 5.65
C ASP A 209 4.33 4.62 4.28
N THR A 210 3.49 4.74 3.26
CA THR A 210 3.85 4.39 1.89
C THR A 210 4.32 5.60 1.09
N PRO A 211 5.35 5.43 0.23
CA PRO A 211 6.03 6.55 -0.42
C PRO A 211 5.29 7.15 -1.62
N GLY A 212 4.30 6.47 -2.15
CA GLY A 212 3.60 6.85 -3.36
C GLY A 212 2.12 6.55 -3.34
N ASN A 213 1.48 6.77 -4.45
CA ASN A 213 0.06 6.57 -4.70
C ASN A 213 -0.15 5.63 -5.91
N ASP A 214 0.66 4.62 -6.02
CA ASP A 214 0.57 3.60 -7.05
C ASP A 214 0.29 2.22 -6.45
N PRO A 215 -0.37 1.31 -7.19
CA PRO A 215 -0.59 -0.07 -6.74
C PRO A 215 0.68 -0.82 -6.32
N SER A 216 1.85 -0.32 -6.71
CA SER A 216 3.14 -0.85 -6.27
C SER A 216 3.57 -0.39 -4.87
N SER A 217 2.85 0.55 -4.28
CA SER A 217 3.13 1.08 -2.93
C SER A 217 2.50 0.24 -1.82
N VAL A 218 1.57 -0.65 -2.18
CA VAL A 218 0.71 -1.42 -1.27
C VAL A 218 1.22 -2.82 -1.04
#